data_6edb55abde16d914931e65bf6ecdcde1
#
_entry.id   6edb55abde16d914931e65bf6ecdcde1
#
_cell.length_a   1.000
_cell.length_b   1.000
_cell.length_c   1.000
_cell.angle_alpha   90.00
_cell.angle_beta   90.00
_cell.angle_gamma   90.00
#
_symmetry.space_group_name_H-M   'P 1'
#
loop_
_entity.id
_entity.type
_entity.pdbx_description
1 polymer ?
#
loop_
_entity_poly.entity_id
_entity_poly.type
_entity_poly.pdbx_seq_one_letter_code
_entity_poly.pdbx_strand_id
1 'polypeptide(L)'
;SLGPTLAVEDDMEPNRWTAELDQLAWERDIVFVVAAGNDGNQHPDSGLHRVQVPADMANAVSVGACDAPTPDRPWARAPYSSMGPGRPGSRIQPLGVQFGGVDDRLFNVLRSDGSFLEASGTSFSAPVVTHALADLAGRLPRINSSVLRAFAAHFAERHRAYKARQDELGFGRLPLSFADALDCGPDEAHVLFVDQIARGDILGYQLPVPGTFSSAAKISVTLAYASPVEPTQPTEYTSASLELTLRPHRNIFRFSPPRGSTEKPRNVDLTSTEARTLLTSGWTSSQEPVTKTLTSAASLNEADLRDSGKWETLRHHRVSFAAGEINDARLELRYFARRAGALDGSPTEVPFAILVSVSDPNTGGTLYDEIAAQFAALRPVQRVAGRVRLRSSRQNAWH
;
A
#
# COMPACT_ATOMS: atom_id res chain seq x y z
N SER A 1 15.53 20.24 6.89
CA SER A 1 14.11 20.48 7.09
C SER A 1 13.76 21.85 6.55
N LEU A 2 12.76 21.93 5.70
CA LEU A 2 12.37 23.16 5.02
C LEU A 2 11.03 23.72 5.53
N GLY A 3 10.28 22.93 6.25
CA GLY A 3 8.95 23.32 6.74
C GLY A 3 8.99 23.84 8.18
N PRO A 4 8.06 24.74 8.54
CA PRO A 4 7.85 25.10 9.92
C PRO A 4 7.23 23.95 10.70
N THR A 5 7.50 23.88 12.01
CA THR A 5 6.78 23.00 12.91
C THR A 5 5.37 23.56 13.10
N LEU A 6 4.38 22.92 12.51
CA LEU A 6 2.97 23.32 12.59
C LEU A 6 2.12 22.10 12.95
N ALA A 7 1.10 22.31 13.77
CA ALA A 7 0.09 21.30 14.02
C ALA A 7 -0.67 21.00 12.73
N VAL A 8 -0.90 19.72 12.46
CA VAL A 8 -1.72 19.24 11.32
C VAL A 8 -3.10 18.90 11.86
N GLU A 9 -4.09 19.71 11.52
CA GLU A 9 -5.47 19.55 11.94
C GLU A 9 -6.37 19.21 10.74
N ASP A 10 -7.43 18.45 10.99
CA ASP A 10 -8.25 17.88 9.93
C ASP A 10 -9.15 18.88 9.21
N ASP A 11 -9.59 19.90 9.93
CA ASP A 11 -10.51 20.94 9.49
C ASP A 11 -9.81 22.26 9.12
N MET A 12 -8.49 22.32 9.28
CA MET A 12 -7.69 23.45 8.86
C MET A 12 -7.17 23.30 7.44
N GLU A 13 -7.12 24.40 6.71
CA GLU A 13 -6.52 24.44 5.38
C GLU A 13 -5.08 23.90 5.42
N PRO A 14 -4.69 23.07 4.43
CA PRO A 14 -3.32 22.59 4.32
C PRO A 14 -2.37 23.77 4.08
N ASN A 15 -1.14 23.61 4.54
CA ASN A 15 -0.12 24.57 4.22
C ASN A 15 0.03 24.67 2.69
N ARG A 16 0.27 25.88 2.18
CA ARG A 16 0.43 26.10 0.74
C ARG A 16 1.50 25.21 0.11
N TRP A 17 2.58 24.94 0.83
CA TRP A 17 3.61 24.01 0.36
C TRP A 17 3.09 22.58 0.17
N THR A 18 2.35 22.06 1.14
CA THR A 18 1.72 20.74 1.02
C THR A 18 0.84 20.69 -0.23
N ALA A 19 -0.02 21.68 -0.40
CA ALA A 19 -0.97 21.71 -1.52
C ALA A 19 -0.29 21.84 -2.89
N GLU A 20 0.66 22.76 -3.02
CA GLU A 20 1.40 22.98 -4.28
C GLU A 20 2.25 21.74 -4.66
N LEU A 21 2.90 21.09 -3.68
CA LEU A 21 3.68 19.89 -3.93
C LEU A 21 2.79 18.68 -4.25
N ASP A 22 1.64 18.54 -3.59
CA ASP A 22 0.66 17.49 -3.93
C ASP A 22 0.11 17.67 -5.34
N GLN A 23 -0.24 18.88 -5.72
CA GLN A 23 -0.69 19.19 -7.07
C GLN A 23 0.42 18.94 -8.11
N LEU A 24 1.66 19.33 -7.82
CA LEU A 24 2.81 19.05 -8.68
C LEU A 24 3.08 17.54 -8.81
N ALA A 25 2.94 16.77 -7.71
CA ALA A 25 3.07 15.32 -7.72
C ALA A 25 2.05 14.68 -8.67
N TRP A 26 0.80 15.16 -8.65
CA TRP A 26 -0.24 14.72 -9.56
C TRP A 26 0.04 15.12 -11.02
N GLU A 27 0.30 16.40 -11.29
CA GLU A 27 0.43 16.94 -12.66
C GLU A 27 1.66 16.42 -13.39
N ARG A 28 2.74 16.17 -12.68
CA ARG A 28 4.05 15.80 -13.24
C ARG A 28 4.43 14.36 -13.02
N ASP A 29 3.57 13.57 -12.37
CA ASP A 29 3.86 12.19 -12.00
C ASP A 29 5.18 12.05 -11.23
N ILE A 30 5.37 12.89 -10.21
CA ILE A 30 6.58 12.95 -9.38
C ILE A 30 6.32 12.29 -8.02
N VAL A 31 7.30 11.52 -7.52
CA VAL A 31 7.32 11.05 -6.14
C VAL A 31 8.18 11.96 -5.29
N PHE A 32 7.57 12.64 -4.34
CA PHE A 32 8.27 13.32 -3.26
C PHE A 32 8.51 12.34 -2.11
N VAL A 33 9.76 12.23 -1.67
CA VAL A 33 10.14 11.50 -0.46
C VAL A 33 10.47 12.52 0.61
N VAL A 34 9.65 12.58 1.65
CA VAL A 34 9.67 13.67 2.63
C VAL A 34 9.93 13.15 4.03
N ALA A 35 10.86 13.76 4.75
CA ALA A 35 11.10 13.47 6.15
C ALA A 35 9.89 13.85 7.01
N ALA A 36 9.42 12.92 7.86
CA ALA A 36 8.19 13.10 8.64
C ALA A 36 8.27 14.22 9.69
N GLY A 37 9.48 14.59 10.13
CA GLY A 37 9.72 15.55 11.19
C GLY A 37 10.34 14.90 12.44
N ASN A 38 10.83 15.74 13.35
CA ASN A 38 11.64 15.31 14.51
C ASN A 38 11.02 15.71 15.86
N ASP A 39 9.73 16.01 15.90
CA ASP A 39 9.02 16.48 17.10
C ASP A 39 8.09 15.40 17.71
N GLY A 40 8.29 14.13 17.36
CA GLY A 40 7.46 13.02 17.84
C GLY A 40 7.49 12.77 19.35
N ASN A 41 8.37 13.42 20.08
CA ASN A 41 8.45 13.44 21.54
C ASN A 41 7.73 14.63 22.19
N GLN A 42 7.15 15.54 21.40
CA GLN A 42 6.32 16.62 21.92
C GLN A 42 5.04 16.10 22.56
N HIS A 43 4.49 16.87 23.50
CA HIS A 43 3.28 16.47 24.19
C HIS A 43 2.09 16.34 23.20
N PRO A 44 1.32 15.26 23.25
CA PRO A 44 0.23 15.02 22.30
C PRO A 44 -0.80 16.16 22.20
N ASP A 45 -1.13 16.81 23.33
CA ASP A 45 -2.11 17.91 23.37
C ASP A 45 -1.68 19.14 22.56
N SER A 46 -0.37 19.27 22.25
CA SER A 46 0.11 20.36 21.41
C SER A 46 -0.16 20.14 19.91
N GLY A 47 -0.45 18.90 19.50
CA GLY A 47 -0.53 18.50 18.08
C GLY A 47 0.82 18.52 17.34
N LEU A 48 1.89 19.04 17.96
CA LEU A 48 3.19 19.21 17.29
C LEU A 48 3.97 17.91 17.11
N HIS A 49 3.58 16.84 17.82
CA HIS A 49 4.16 15.51 17.67
C HIS A 49 3.83 14.86 16.31
N ARG A 50 2.85 15.40 15.60
CA ARG A 50 2.39 14.88 14.30
C ARG A 50 3.39 15.17 13.17
N VAL A 51 3.21 14.47 12.04
CA VAL A 51 4.00 14.71 10.82
C VAL A 51 4.00 16.19 10.46
N GLN A 52 5.16 16.68 10.02
CA GLN A 52 5.37 18.10 9.77
C GLN A 52 5.16 18.43 8.28
N VAL A 53 4.79 19.66 8.02
CA VAL A 53 4.71 20.21 6.66
C VAL A 53 6.07 20.10 5.97
N PRO A 54 6.16 19.59 4.71
CA PRO A 54 5.07 19.10 3.86
C PRO A 54 4.89 17.56 3.90
N ALA A 55 5.32 16.87 4.96
CA ALA A 55 5.19 15.41 5.05
C ALA A 55 3.73 14.92 5.21
N ASP A 56 2.79 15.85 5.40
CA ASP A 56 1.34 15.63 5.43
C ASP A 56 0.70 15.53 4.03
N MET A 57 1.50 15.54 2.95
CA MET A 57 1.05 15.36 1.57
C MET A 57 0.30 14.04 1.37
N ALA A 58 -0.75 14.06 0.53
CA ALA A 58 -1.51 12.88 0.14
C ALA A 58 -0.81 12.03 -0.93
N ASN A 59 0.01 12.64 -1.77
CA ASN A 59 0.66 12.01 -2.92
C ASN A 59 2.16 11.68 -2.69
N ALA A 60 2.69 11.90 -1.51
CA ALA A 60 4.10 11.68 -1.20
C ALA A 60 4.39 10.31 -0.54
N VAL A 61 5.66 10.06 -0.33
CA VAL A 61 6.22 9.03 0.57
C VAL A 61 6.83 9.78 1.77
N SER A 62 6.08 9.90 2.85
CA SER A 62 6.60 10.45 4.09
C SER A 62 7.36 9.38 4.87
N VAL A 63 8.53 9.72 5.37
CA VAL A 63 9.46 8.78 5.99
C VAL A 63 9.78 9.20 7.42
N GLY A 64 9.36 8.38 8.37
CA GLY A 64 9.76 8.46 9.76
C GLY A 64 11.11 7.79 10.03
N ALA A 65 11.53 7.81 11.29
CA ALA A 65 12.78 7.19 11.72
C ALA A 65 12.55 5.98 12.62
N CYS A 66 13.37 4.93 12.47
CA CYS A 66 13.49 3.80 13.39
C CYS A 66 14.93 3.64 13.88
N ASP A 67 15.10 2.80 14.90
CA ASP A 67 16.35 2.60 15.65
C ASP A 67 17.25 1.50 15.09
N ALA A 68 16.82 0.75 14.06
CA ALA A 68 17.60 -0.35 13.52
C ALA A 68 17.70 -0.29 11.99
N PRO A 69 18.92 -0.39 11.43
CA PRO A 69 19.14 -0.29 9.98
C PRO A 69 18.80 -1.57 9.22
N THR A 70 18.86 -2.74 9.87
CA THR A 70 18.77 -4.05 9.23
C THR A 70 17.66 -4.91 9.83
N PRO A 71 17.11 -5.90 9.08
CA PRO A 71 16.02 -6.77 9.56
C PRO A 71 16.43 -7.83 10.57
N ASP A 72 17.69 -8.03 10.82
CA ASP A 72 18.27 -9.06 11.68
C ASP A 72 18.02 -8.86 13.19
N ARG A 73 17.41 -7.74 13.56
CA ARG A 73 17.06 -7.42 14.95
C ARG A 73 15.69 -6.77 15.08
N PRO A 74 15.06 -6.87 16.26
CA PRO A 74 13.88 -6.09 16.58
C PRO A 74 14.15 -4.60 16.39
N TRP A 75 13.15 -3.88 15.89
CA TRP A 75 13.23 -2.44 15.66
C TRP A 75 12.00 -1.72 16.24
N ALA A 76 12.17 -0.44 16.55
CA ALA A 76 11.13 0.44 17.06
C ALA A 76 11.23 1.83 16.41
N ARG A 77 10.17 2.61 16.50
CA ARG A 77 10.20 4.03 16.12
C ARG A 77 11.25 4.77 16.96
N ALA A 78 12.07 5.60 16.32
CA ALA A 78 12.94 6.53 17.02
C ALA A 78 12.09 7.54 17.82
N PRO A 79 12.39 7.83 19.10
CA PRO A 79 11.53 8.66 19.96
C PRO A 79 11.17 10.02 19.37
N TYR A 80 12.09 10.65 18.67
CA TYR A 80 11.91 11.96 18.04
C TYR A 80 11.07 11.90 16.75
N SER A 81 10.94 10.74 16.10
CA SER A 81 10.23 10.65 14.81
C SER A 81 8.79 11.08 14.95
N SER A 82 8.38 12.10 14.20
CA SER A 82 7.00 12.56 14.14
C SER A 82 6.08 11.47 13.61
N MET A 83 4.82 11.49 14.02
CA MET A 83 3.84 10.43 13.79
C MET A 83 2.49 10.96 13.32
N GLY A 84 1.61 10.07 12.92
CA GLY A 84 0.25 10.37 12.47
C GLY A 84 -0.74 10.69 13.61
N PRO A 85 -2.01 10.67 13.27
CA PRO A 85 -2.53 10.48 11.92
C PRO A 85 -2.21 11.64 10.97
N GLY A 86 -2.20 11.37 9.67
CA GLY A 86 -2.10 12.41 8.65
C GLY A 86 -3.45 13.08 8.34
N ARG A 87 -3.52 13.86 7.26
CA ARG A 87 -4.75 14.50 6.77
C ARG A 87 -5.75 13.51 6.18
N PRO A 88 -7.03 13.87 6.04
CA PRO A 88 -7.97 13.13 5.21
C PRO A 88 -7.42 12.91 3.80
N GLY A 89 -7.41 11.64 3.35
CA GLY A 89 -6.78 11.23 2.08
C GLY A 89 -5.34 10.73 2.22
N SER A 90 -4.72 10.93 3.39
CA SER A 90 -3.41 10.39 3.76
C SER A 90 -3.31 10.19 5.28
N ARG A 91 -4.23 9.42 5.86
CA ARG A 91 -4.29 9.16 7.31
C ARG A 91 -3.11 8.36 7.81
N ILE A 92 -2.64 7.41 7.02
CA ILE A 92 -1.48 6.59 7.39
C ILE A 92 -0.21 7.37 7.11
N GLN A 93 0.24 8.09 8.13
CA GLN A 93 1.47 8.88 8.12
C GLN A 93 2.26 8.62 9.42
N PRO A 94 3.62 8.58 9.33
CA PRO A 94 4.39 8.53 8.09
C PRO A 94 3.97 7.32 7.24
N LEU A 95 4.24 7.33 5.92
CA LEU A 95 3.97 6.14 5.08
C LEU A 95 4.73 4.92 5.60
N GLY A 96 5.92 5.13 6.11
CA GLY A 96 6.72 4.11 6.78
C GLY A 96 7.94 4.73 7.47
N VAL A 97 8.74 3.89 8.08
CA VAL A 97 9.95 4.33 8.79
C VAL A 97 11.20 3.69 8.17
N GLN A 98 12.34 4.35 8.32
CA GLN A 98 13.64 3.78 7.98
C GLN A 98 14.67 4.26 9.01
N PHE A 99 15.84 3.61 9.07
CA PHE A 99 16.88 3.98 10.04
C PHE A 99 17.27 5.45 9.90
N GLY A 100 17.18 6.19 11.00
CA GLY A 100 17.51 7.60 11.06
C GLY A 100 18.52 7.96 12.16
N GLY A 101 19.05 6.94 12.88
CA GLY A 101 19.90 7.12 14.04
C GLY A 101 19.10 7.34 15.32
N VAL A 102 19.66 6.89 16.43
CA VAL A 102 19.24 7.15 17.83
C VAL A 102 20.48 7.28 18.68
N ASP A 103 20.34 7.78 19.92
CA ASP A 103 21.46 8.10 20.80
C ASP A 103 22.49 6.97 20.95
N ASP A 104 22.01 5.71 21.03
CA ASP A 104 22.89 4.53 21.16
C ASP A 104 23.46 4.06 19.80
N ARG A 105 22.97 4.59 18.69
CA ARG A 105 23.35 4.18 17.35
C ARG A 105 23.04 5.30 16.35
N LEU A 106 23.99 6.18 16.19
CA LEU A 106 23.88 7.33 15.31
C LEU A 106 24.00 6.92 13.84
N PHE A 107 23.42 7.72 12.96
CA PHE A 107 23.56 7.61 11.53
C PHE A 107 24.88 8.24 11.09
N ASN A 108 25.69 7.49 10.32
CA ASN A 108 26.99 7.98 9.84
C ASN A 108 26.81 8.70 8.50
N VAL A 109 27.13 9.98 8.48
CA VAL A 109 27.11 10.83 7.27
C VAL A 109 28.54 11.09 6.83
N LEU A 110 28.86 10.73 5.60
CA LEU A 110 30.18 10.99 5.01
C LEU A 110 30.32 12.50 4.74
N ARG A 111 31.41 13.10 5.24
CA ARG A 111 31.81 14.47 4.97
C ARG A 111 32.69 14.56 3.72
N SER A 112 32.83 15.78 3.19
CA SER A 112 33.66 16.05 2.01
C SER A 112 35.16 15.79 2.22
N ASP A 113 35.63 15.80 3.48
CA ASP A 113 37.00 15.48 3.86
C ASP A 113 37.26 13.97 4.07
N GLY A 114 36.23 13.11 3.85
CA GLY A 114 36.29 11.67 4.05
C GLY A 114 36.05 11.22 5.48
N SER A 115 35.86 12.13 6.44
CA SER A 115 35.46 11.80 7.81
C SER A 115 33.94 11.51 7.90
N PHE A 116 33.51 10.96 9.04
CA PHE A 116 32.10 10.75 9.33
C PHE A 116 31.57 11.74 10.35
N LEU A 117 30.35 12.21 10.11
CA LEU A 117 29.53 12.90 11.10
C LEU A 117 28.47 11.92 11.62
N GLU A 118 28.39 11.76 12.92
CA GLU A 118 27.34 11.03 13.57
C GLU A 118 26.13 11.95 13.83
N ALA A 119 24.93 11.52 13.44
CA ALA A 119 23.72 12.32 13.53
C ALA A 119 22.48 11.46 13.71
N SER A 120 21.36 12.10 14.08
CA SER A 120 20.04 11.46 14.12
C SER A 120 18.98 12.39 13.53
N GLY A 121 17.95 11.83 12.93
CA GLY A 121 16.82 12.57 12.35
C GLY A 121 16.16 11.86 11.17
N THR A 122 14.89 12.15 10.98
CA THR A 122 14.13 11.66 9.80
C THR A 122 14.73 12.18 8.47
N SER A 123 15.50 13.27 8.53
CA SER A 123 16.25 13.81 7.38
C SER A 123 17.34 12.85 6.86
N PHE A 124 17.74 11.85 7.64
CA PHE A 124 18.66 10.80 7.22
C PHE A 124 17.93 9.55 6.74
N SER A 125 16.73 9.27 7.25
CA SER A 125 15.88 8.17 6.79
C SER A 125 15.36 8.41 5.37
N ALA A 126 14.91 9.62 5.06
CA ALA A 126 14.28 9.94 3.77
C ALA A 126 15.23 9.75 2.56
N PRO A 127 16.51 10.18 2.57
CA PRO A 127 17.44 9.92 1.47
C PRO A 127 17.70 8.44 1.22
N VAL A 128 17.71 7.61 2.27
CA VAL A 128 17.89 6.15 2.14
C VAL A 128 16.73 5.54 1.35
N VAL A 129 15.51 5.93 1.68
CA VAL A 129 14.30 5.50 0.94
C VAL A 129 14.30 6.06 -0.47
N THR A 130 14.72 7.32 -0.66
CA THR A 130 14.85 7.93 -1.99
C THR A 130 15.79 7.12 -2.86
N HIS A 131 16.95 6.72 -2.34
CA HIS A 131 17.90 5.87 -3.05
C HIS A 131 17.28 4.53 -3.47
N ALA A 132 16.61 3.83 -2.55
CA ALA A 132 15.96 2.55 -2.83
C ALA A 132 14.88 2.68 -3.93
N LEU A 133 14.07 3.73 -3.88
CA LEU A 133 13.05 3.99 -4.90
C LEU A 133 13.65 4.41 -6.24
N ALA A 134 14.73 5.15 -6.24
CA ALA A 134 15.45 5.53 -7.49
C ALA A 134 16.10 4.31 -8.15
N ASP A 135 16.70 3.39 -7.37
CA ASP A 135 17.23 2.12 -7.88
C ASP A 135 16.10 1.26 -8.48
N LEU A 136 14.97 1.15 -7.80
CA LEU A 136 13.78 0.48 -8.32
C LEU A 136 13.32 1.10 -9.64
N ALA A 137 13.28 2.44 -9.71
CA ALA A 137 12.91 3.18 -10.91
C ALA A 137 13.78 2.84 -12.11
N GLY A 138 15.08 2.66 -11.89
CA GLY A 138 16.04 2.27 -12.92
C GLY A 138 15.87 0.81 -13.40
N ARG A 139 15.16 -0.03 -12.65
CA ARG A 139 15.01 -1.47 -12.97
C ARG A 139 13.70 -1.82 -13.65
N LEU A 140 12.65 -1.00 -13.46
CA LEU A 140 11.33 -1.26 -14.00
C LEU A 140 11.15 -0.66 -15.40
N PRO A 141 10.55 -1.39 -16.36
CA PRO A 141 10.38 -0.91 -17.74
C PRO A 141 9.27 0.14 -17.87
N ARG A 142 8.32 0.15 -16.95
CA ARG A 142 7.24 1.14 -16.86
C ARG A 142 7.11 1.56 -15.41
N ILE A 143 7.24 2.85 -15.20
CA ILE A 143 7.21 3.42 -13.87
C ILE A 143 6.36 4.70 -13.87
N ASN A 144 5.62 4.88 -12.81
CA ASN A 144 4.94 6.12 -12.46
C ASN A 144 5.01 6.29 -10.93
N SER A 145 4.56 7.42 -10.43
CA SER A 145 4.56 7.71 -8.99
C SER A 145 3.78 6.67 -8.18
N SER A 146 2.67 6.17 -8.73
CA SER A 146 1.83 5.15 -8.09
C SER A 146 2.57 3.82 -7.92
N VAL A 147 3.37 3.40 -8.91
CA VAL A 147 4.20 2.18 -8.81
C VAL A 147 5.19 2.28 -7.66
N LEU A 148 5.95 3.37 -7.56
CA LEU A 148 6.94 3.56 -6.50
C LEU A 148 6.30 3.56 -5.11
N ARG A 149 5.17 4.26 -4.95
CA ARG A 149 4.41 4.30 -3.69
C ARG A 149 3.82 2.94 -3.33
N ALA A 150 3.32 2.19 -4.33
CA ALA A 150 2.83 0.83 -4.12
C ALA A 150 3.93 -0.09 -3.60
N PHE A 151 5.11 -0.07 -4.22
CA PHE A 151 6.26 -0.89 -3.78
C PHE A 151 6.70 -0.52 -2.36
N ALA A 152 6.82 0.77 -2.05
CA ALA A 152 7.20 1.23 -0.71
C ALA A 152 6.30 0.64 0.38
N ALA A 153 4.98 0.72 0.22
CA ALA A 153 4.02 0.22 1.20
C ALA A 153 3.88 -1.31 1.20
N HIS A 154 3.96 -1.94 0.02
CA HIS A 154 3.73 -3.37 -0.15
C HIS A 154 4.81 -4.21 0.54
N PHE A 155 6.07 -3.84 0.32
CA PHE A 155 7.24 -4.55 0.83
C PHE A 155 7.78 -3.99 2.16
N ALA A 156 7.05 -3.05 2.77
CA ALA A 156 7.40 -2.59 4.11
C ALA A 156 7.37 -3.75 5.12
N GLU A 157 8.43 -3.87 5.91
CA GLU A 157 8.53 -4.89 6.95
C GLU A 157 7.60 -4.54 8.12
N ARG A 158 6.67 -5.44 8.42
CA ARG A 158 5.65 -5.23 9.43
C ARG A 158 6.20 -5.44 10.85
N HIS A 159 6.01 -4.47 11.72
CA HIS A 159 6.25 -4.64 13.15
C HIS A 159 5.18 -5.56 13.78
N ARG A 160 5.54 -6.27 14.87
CA ARG A 160 4.59 -7.16 15.57
C ARG A 160 3.34 -6.44 16.08
N ALA A 161 3.48 -5.20 16.52
CA ALA A 161 2.39 -4.34 17.00
C ALA A 161 1.80 -3.43 15.91
N TYR A 162 1.96 -3.75 14.64
CA TYR A 162 1.62 -2.92 13.50
C TYR A 162 0.21 -2.30 13.58
N LYS A 163 -0.83 -3.09 13.89
CA LYS A 163 -2.21 -2.58 13.93
C LYS A 163 -2.46 -1.54 15.02
N ALA A 164 -1.77 -1.66 16.16
CA ALA A 164 -1.92 -0.76 17.30
C ALA A 164 -1.04 0.49 17.20
N ARG A 165 -0.05 0.49 16.29
CA ARG A 165 0.95 1.54 16.15
C ARG A 165 1.05 2.07 14.71
N GLN A 166 -0.02 2.01 13.96
CA GLN A 166 -0.02 2.43 12.56
C GLN A 166 0.31 3.92 12.39
N ASP A 167 -0.14 4.76 13.34
CA ASP A 167 0.19 6.18 13.35
C ASP A 167 1.68 6.47 13.61
N GLU A 168 2.39 5.53 14.23
CA GLU A 168 3.81 5.66 14.51
C GLU A 168 4.71 5.07 13.41
N LEU A 169 4.25 3.99 12.77
CA LEU A 169 5.06 3.10 11.93
C LEU A 169 4.62 3.10 10.47
N GLY A 170 3.48 3.70 10.15
CA GLY A 170 2.90 3.63 8.81
C GLY A 170 2.66 2.20 8.37
N PHE A 171 3.11 1.86 7.17
CA PHE A 171 3.06 0.48 6.66
C PHE A 171 4.19 -0.40 7.21
N GLY A 172 5.16 0.15 7.92
CA GLY A 172 6.27 -0.56 8.53
C GLY A 172 7.64 0.03 8.16
N ARG A 173 8.71 -0.75 8.36
CA ARG A 173 10.04 -0.34 7.95
C ARG A 173 10.20 -0.52 6.43
N LEU A 174 10.52 0.58 5.75
CA LEU A 174 10.67 0.62 4.30
C LEU A 174 11.93 -0.12 3.86
N PRO A 175 11.94 -0.82 2.72
CA PRO A 175 13.11 -1.56 2.24
C PRO A 175 14.32 -0.65 1.94
N LEU A 176 15.52 -1.17 2.18
CA LEU A 176 16.79 -0.58 1.73
C LEU A 176 17.04 -0.85 0.24
N SER A 177 16.44 -1.91 -0.28
CA SER A 177 16.52 -2.34 -1.69
C SER A 177 15.26 -3.11 -2.04
N PHE A 178 14.85 -3.02 -3.30
CA PHE A 178 13.75 -3.81 -3.85
C PHE A 178 14.25 -4.98 -4.71
N ALA A 179 15.54 -5.31 -4.67
CA ALA A 179 16.10 -6.36 -5.50
C ALA A 179 15.42 -7.71 -5.25
N ASP A 180 15.21 -8.08 -3.97
CA ASP A 180 14.55 -9.33 -3.60
C ASP A 180 13.07 -9.35 -4.00
N ALA A 181 12.42 -8.19 -4.01
CA ALA A 181 11.04 -8.04 -4.46
C ALA A 181 10.87 -8.22 -5.99
N LEU A 182 11.93 -8.00 -6.74
CA LEU A 182 11.96 -8.20 -8.19
C LEU A 182 12.40 -9.62 -8.59
N ASP A 183 12.94 -10.39 -7.66
CA ASP A 183 13.41 -11.76 -7.84
C ASP A 183 12.60 -12.70 -6.95
N CYS A 184 11.36 -12.98 -7.35
CA CYS A 184 10.46 -13.83 -6.58
C CYS A 184 11.08 -15.18 -6.23
N GLY A 185 10.86 -15.66 -4.99
CA GLY A 185 11.12 -17.03 -4.60
C GLY A 185 10.20 -18.00 -5.36
N PRO A 186 10.54 -19.30 -5.38
CA PRO A 186 9.74 -20.30 -6.11
C PRO A 186 8.33 -20.49 -5.53
N ASP A 187 8.13 -20.19 -4.25
CA ASP A 187 6.85 -20.26 -3.54
C ASP A 187 6.13 -18.90 -3.47
N GLU A 188 6.56 -17.94 -4.27
CA GLU A 188 6.02 -16.57 -4.33
C GLU A 188 5.86 -16.10 -5.77
N ALA A 189 4.86 -15.25 -5.98
CA ALA A 189 4.74 -14.48 -7.22
C ALA A 189 4.30 -13.06 -6.91
N HIS A 190 4.94 -12.08 -7.54
CA HIS A 190 4.54 -10.68 -7.48
C HIS A 190 4.04 -10.23 -8.84
N VAL A 191 2.86 -9.63 -8.88
CA VAL A 191 2.23 -9.16 -10.13
C VAL A 191 1.89 -7.69 -9.99
N LEU A 192 2.31 -6.91 -10.98
CA LEU A 192 2.07 -5.48 -11.05
C LEU A 192 1.12 -5.17 -12.20
N PHE A 193 -0.02 -4.54 -11.87
CA PHE A 193 -0.94 -3.94 -12.83
C PHE A 193 -0.72 -2.43 -12.82
N VAL A 194 -0.48 -1.84 -13.99
CA VAL A 194 -0.33 -0.39 -14.19
C VAL A 194 -1.29 0.01 -15.28
N ASP A 195 -2.28 0.82 -14.93
CA ASP A 195 -3.37 1.19 -15.83
C ASP A 195 -3.97 2.54 -15.40
N GLN A 196 -5.02 2.98 -16.05
CA GLN A 196 -5.84 4.13 -15.69
C GLN A 196 -7.32 3.77 -15.69
N ILE A 197 -8.10 4.45 -14.86
CA ILE A 197 -9.54 4.23 -14.75
C ILE A 197 -10.30 5.53 -15.02
N ALA A 198 -11.27 5.47 -15.92
CA ALA A 198 -12.15 6.61 -16.21
C ALA A 198 -13.24 6.74 -15.15
N ARG A 199 -13.73 7.96 -14.99
CA ARG A 199 -14.81 8.26 -14.03
C ARG A 199 -16.08 7.47 -14.38
N GLY A 200 -16.57 6.73 -13.39
CA GLY A 200 -17.75 5.88 -13.52
C GLY A 200 -17.48 4.46 -13.99
N ASP A 201 -16.23 4.14 -14.36
CA ASP A 201 -15.85 2.81 -14.77
C ASP A 201 -15.66 1.87 -13.58
N ILE A 202 -15.75 0.58 -13.90
CA ILE A 202 -15.42 -0.55 -13.03
C ILE A 202 -14.46 -1.44 -13.81
N LEU A 203 -13.22 -1.56 -13.34
CA LEU A 203 -12.24 -2.46 -13.94
C LEU A 203 -12.16 -3.77 -13.14
N GLY A 204 -12.03 -4.88 -13.87
CA GLY A 204 -11.89 -6.22 -13.29
C GLY A 204 -10.56 -6.85 -13.70
N TYR A 205 -9.77 -7.30 -12.74
CA TYR A 205 -8.53 -8.03 -12.96
C TYR A 205 -8.65 -9.43 -12.40
N GLN A 206 -8.36 -10.44 -13.22
CA GLN A 206 -8.23 -11.80 -12.72
C GLN A 206 -6.99 -11.86 -11.82
N LEU A 207 -7.17 -12.37 -10.60
CA LEU A 207 -6.06 -12.55 -9.68
C LEU A 207 -5.22 -13.75 -10.14
N PRO A 208 -3.91 -13.62 -10.27
CA PRO A 208 -3.05 -14.71 -10.70
C PRO A 208 -2.83 -15.70 -9.56
N VAL A 209 -3.81 -16.57 -9.38
CA VAL A 209 -3.84 -17.59 -8.34
C VAL A 209 -4.09 -18.92 -9.02
N PRO A 210 -3.26 -19.96 -8.79
CA PRO A 210 -3.52 -21.31 -9.31
C PRO A 210 -4.91 -21.79 -8.89
N GLY A 211 -5.58 -22.55 -9.77
CA GLY A 211 -6.94 -23.01 -9.53
C GLY A 211 -7.10 -23.96 -8.34
N THR A 212 -5.99 -24.47 -7.79
CA THR A 212 -5.96 -25.36 -6.62
C THR A 212 -4.81 -24.98 -5.70
N PHE A 213 -5.11 -24.27 -4.61
CA PHE A 213 -4.20 -24.24 -3.48
C PHE A 213 -4.40 -25.51 -2.63
N SER A 214 -3.31 -26.19 -2.36
CA SER A 214 -3.32 -27.38 -1.48
C SER A 214 -3.22 -27.02 0.00
N SER A 215 -2.90 -25.75 0.32
CA SER A 215 -2.63 -25.28 1.67
C SER A 215 -3.09 -23.84 1.88
N ALA A 216 -2.69 -23.20 2.96
CA ALA A 216 -3.00 -21.82 3.25
C ALA A 216 -2.19 -20.85 2.37
N ALA A 217 -2.87 -20.15 1.47
CA ALA A 217 -2.28 -19.09 0.68
C ALA A 217 -2.34 -17.75 1.39
N LYS A 218 -1.32 -16.93 1.21
CA LYS A 218 -1.32 -15.52 1.64
C LYS A 218 -1.34 -14.63 0.42
N ILE A 219 -2.29 -13.70 0.40
CA ILE A 219 -2.41 -12.71 -0.66
C ILE A 219 -2.28 -11.33 -0.05
N SER A 220 -1.35 -10.55 -0.58
CA SER A 220 -1.19 -9.14 -0.26
C SER A 220 -1.53 -8.32 -1.49
N VAL A 221 -2.32 -7.27 -1.33
CA VAL A 221 -2.73 -6.38 -2.41
C VAL A 221 -2.50 -4.94 -1.98
N THR A 222 -1.80 -4.18 -2.79
CA THR A 222 -1.59 -2.74 -2.59
C THR A 222 -2.11 -1.98 -3.80
N LEU A 223 -3.01 -1.04 -3.56
CA LEU A 223 -3.44 -0.04 -4.53
C LEU A 223 -2.76 1.27 -4.19
N ALA A 224 -2.16 1.94 -5.17
CA ALA A 224 -1.69 3.31 -5.06
C ALA A 224 -2.10 4.11 -6.29
N TYR A 225 -2.41 5.37 -6.08
CA TYR A 225 -2.72 6.34 -7.13
C TYR A 225 -2.40 7.75 -6.60
N ALA A 226 -2.18 8.71 -7.47
CA ALA A 226 -2.17 10.11 -7.10
C ALA A 226 -3.56 10.71 -7.33
N SER A 227 -3.91 11.74 -6.58
CA SER A 227 -5.16 12.49 -6.71
C SER A 227 -4.86 13.98 -6.82
N PRO A 228 -5.56 14.73 -7.67
CA PRO A 228 -5.56 16.18 -7.53
C PRO A 228 -6.16 16.57 -6.18
N VAL A 229 -5.77 17.71 -5.68
CA VAL A 229 -6.13 18.19 -4.35
C VAL A 229 -6.91 19.50 -4.41
N GLU A 230 -7.79 19.69 -3.41
CA GLU A 230 -8.58 20.92 -3.26
C GLU A 230 -8.24 21.60 -1.92
N PRO A 231 -7.28 22.52 -1.92
CA PRO A 231 -6.79 23.14 -0.67
C PRO A 231 -7.85 23.91 0.11
N THR A 232 -8.86 24.45 -0.57
CA THR A 232 -9.93 25.23 0.06
C THR A 232 -11.00 24.36 0.72
N GLN A 233 -10.88 23.02 0.56
CA GLN A 233 -11.81 22.04 1.13
C GLN A 233 -11.02 21.01 1.97
N PRO A 234 -10.51 21.38 3.15
CA PRO A 234 -9.58 20.53 3.90
C PRO A 234 -10.17 19.13 4.23
N THR A 235 -11.45 19.05 4.49
CA THR A 235 -12.14 17.78 4.74
C THR A 235 -12.39 16.95 3.49
N GLU A 236 -12.31 17.57 2.31
CA GLU A 236 -12.43 16.93 0.99
C GLU A 236 -11.16 17.14 0.15
N TYR A 237 -10.01 17.15 0.79
CA TYR A 237 -8.73 17.54 0.20
C TYR A 237 -8.37 16.73 -1.06
N THR A 238 -8.57 15.42 -1.09
CA THR A 238 -8.36 14.60 -2.30
C THR A 238 -9.64 14.54 -3.14
N SER A 239 -9.55 14.82 -4.45
CA SER A 239 -10.71 14.91 -5.36
C SER A 239 -11.15 13.57 -5.94
N ALA A 240 -10.33 12.53 -5.84
CA ALA A 240 -10.59 11.19 -6.36
C ALA A 240 -10.42 10.13 -5.28
N SER A 241 -11.22 9.07 -5.37
CA SER A 241 -11.05 7.84 -4.58
C SER A 241 -11.15 6.63 -5.49
N LEU A 242 -10.17 5.75 -5.41
CA LEU A 242 -10.22 4.44 -6.02
C LEU A 242 -10.49 3.39 -4.95
N GLU A 243 -11.51 2.58 -5.14
CA GLU A 243 -11.86 1.51 -4.22
C GLU A 243 -11.55 0.16 -4.84
N LEU A 244 -10.69 -0.61 -4.17
CA LEU A 244 -10.28 -1.94 -4.56
C LEU A 244 -11.02 -3.00 -3.75
N THR A 245 -11.69 -3.92 -4.43
CA THR A 245 -12.41 -5.03 -3.85
C THR A 245 -11.79 -6.36 -4.26
N LEU A 246 -11.34 -7.17 -3.30
CA LEU A 246 -10.89 -8.54 -3.54
C LEU A 246 -12.07 -9.50 -3.37
N ARG A 247 -12.40 -10.23 -4.44
CA ARG A 247 -13.41 -11.29 -4.45
C ARG A 247 -12.72 -12.64 -4.59
N PRO A 248 -12.82 -13.51 -3.59
CA PRO A 248 -12.10 -14.79 -3.59
C PRO A 248 -12.71 -15.82 -4.53
N HIS A 249 -14.00 -15.67 -4.88
CA HIS A 249 -14.72 -16.59 -5.76
C HIS A 249 -15.50 -15.84 -6.84
N ARG A 250 -15.56 -16.41 -8.02
CA ARG A 250 -16.39 -15.91 -9.12
C ARG A 250 -17.88 -16.17 -8.86
N ASN A 251 -18.21 -17.37 -8.43
CA ASN A 251 -19.59 -17.86 -8.39
C ASN A 251 -20.16 -18.06 -6.98
N ILE A 252 -19.36 -17.95 -5.91
CA ILE A 252 -19.84 -18.09 -4.54
C ILE A 252 -20.44 -16.77 -4.06
N PHE A 253 -21.70 -16.82 -3.68
CA PHE A 253 -22.46 -15.68 -3.19
C PHE A 253 -23.01 -15.98 -1.80
N ARG A 254 -23.11 -14.96 -0.97
CA ARG A 254 -23.85 -15.05 0.29
C ARG A 254 -25.33 -14.90 0.04
N PHE A 255 -26.08 -15.91 0.41
CA PHE A 255 -27.52 -15.91 0.38
C PHE A 255 -28.05 -15.51 1.76
N SER A 256 -28.92 -14.51 1.80
CA SER A 256 -29.57 -14.02 3.00
C SER A 256 -31.07 -14.36 2.94
N PRO A 257 -31.63 -14.91 4.03
CA PRO A 257 -33.04 -15.31 4.06
C PRO A 257 -33.96 -14.08 4.04
N PRO A 258 -35.26 -14.26 3.71
CA PRO A 258 -36.24 -13.21 3.78
C PRO A 258 -36.36 -12.62 5.20
N ARG A 259 -36.80 -11.36 5.31
CA ARG A 259 -36.99 -10.71 6.61
C ARG A 259 -38.01 -11.51 7.47
N GLY A 260 -37.62 -11.77 8.71
CA GLY A 260 -38.43 -12.57 9.65
C GLY A 260 -38.17 -14.06 9.65
N SER A 261 -37.29 -14.55 8.77
CA SER A 261 -36.85 -15.95 8.81
C SER A 261 -35.86 -16.20 9.97
N THR A 262 -35.91 -17.38 10.56
CA THR A 262 -34.95 -17.85 11.57
C THR A 262 -33.74 -18.50 10.99
N GLU A 263 -33.69 -18.68 9.66
CA GLU A 263 -32.55 -19.28 8.97
C GLU A 263 -31.35 -18.34 8.94
N LYS A 264 -30.14 -18.91 8.93
CA LYS A 264 -28.90 -18.13 8.88
C LYS A 264 -28.44 -17.93 7.44
N PRO A 265 -27.81 -16.79 7.12
CA PRO A 265 -27.15 -16.60 5.84
C PRO A 265 -26.10 -17.67 5.59
N ARG A 266 -25.95 -18.11 4.32
CA ARG A 266 -24.98 -19.12 3.90
C ARG A 266 -24.39 -18.81 2.52
N ASN A 267 -23.21 -19.32 2.28
CA ASN A 267 -22.52 -19.17 1.00
C ASN A 267 -22.89 -20.31 0.07
N VAL A 268 -23.35 -19.99 -1.13
CA VAL A 268 -23.83 -20.95 -2.14
C VAL A 268 -23.32 -20.57 -3.52
N ASP A 269 -22.95 -21.55 -4.31
CA ASP A 269 -22.60 -21.35 -5.73
C ASP A 269 -23.86 -20.90 -6.50
N LEU A 270 -23.81 -19.72 -7.09
CA LEU A 270 -24.91 -19.10 -7.83
C LEU A 270 -25.38 -19.97 -9.03
N THR A 271 -24.50 -20.80 -9.57
CA THR A 271 -24.81 -21.70 -10.70
C THR A 271 -25.52 -22.97 -10.28
N SER A 272 -25.57 -23.27 -8.96
CA SER A 272 -26.13 -24.48 -8.40
C SER A 272 -27.67 -24.52 -8.46
N THR A 273 -28.22 -25.72 -8.34
CA THR A 273 -29.67 -25.93 -8.19
C THR A 273 -30.17 -25.36 -6.85
N GLU A 274 -29.34 -25.44 -5.80
CA GLU A 274 -29.66 -24.86 -4.50
C GLU A 274 -29.86 -23.34 -4.60
N ALA A 275 -28.98 -22.61 -5.28
CA ALA A 275 -29.13 -21.18 -5.47
C ALA A 275 -30.44 -20.80 -6.13
N ARG A 276 -30.85 -21.55 -7.17
CA ARG A 276 -32.13 -21.33 -7.84
C ARG A 276 -33.32 -21.53 -6.89
N THR A 277 -33.27 -22.59 -6.08
CA THR A 277 -34.31 -22.89 -5.10
C THR A 277 -34.42 -21.78 -4.06
N LEU A 278 -33.27 -21.28 -3.55
CA LEU A 278 -33.25 -20.20 -2.58
C LEU A 278 -33.83 -18.89 -3.17
N LEU A 279 -33.43 -18.52 -4.38
CA LEU A 279 -33.94 -17.32 -5.06
C LEU A 279 -35.47 -17.39 -5.28
N THR A 280 -35.99 -18.56 -5.68
CA THR A 280 -37.45 -18.75 -5.81
C THR A 280 -38.19 -18.73 -4.48
N SER A 281 -37.49 -19.04 -3.39
CA SER A 281 -38.02 -18.96 -2.00
C SER A 281 -37.87 -17.56 -1.37
N GLY A 282 -37.52 -16.53 -2.15
CA GLY A 282 -37.44 -15.15 -1.70
C GLY A 282 -36.13 -14.79 -0.97
N TRP A 283 -35.10 -15.64 -1.05
CA TRP A 283 -33.76 -15.28 -0.58
C TRP A 283 -33.13 -14.25 -1.50
N THR A 284 -32.28 -13.40 -0.94
CA THR A 284 -31.45 -12.44 -1.68
C THR A 284 -30.01 -12.92 -1.73
N SER A 285 -29.34 -12.66 -2.83
CA SER A 285 -27.91 -12.99 -2.99
C SER A 285 -27.07 -11.74 -3.08
N SER A 286 -25.91 -11.76 -2.44
CA SER A 286 -24.88 -10.72 -2.53
C SER A 286 -23.51 -11.33 -2.69
N GLN A 287 -22.66 -10.70 -3.49
CA GLN A 287 -21.27 -11.11 -3.61
C GLN A 287 -20.51 -10.47 -2.43
N GLU A 288 -19.91 -11.29 -1.57
CA GLU A 288 -19.11 -10.80 -0.46
C GLU A 288 -17.66 -10.59 -0.86
N PRO A 289 -17.13 -9.38 -0.67
CA PRO A 289 -15.71 -9.13 -0.80
C PRO A 289 -14.97 -9.58 0.46
N VAL A 290 -13.71 -9.98 0.30
CA VAL A 290 -12.79 -10.21 1.43
C VAL A 290 -12.28 -8.89 2.00
N THR A 291 -12.07 -7.91 1.13
CA THR A 291 -11.75 -6.54 1.54
C THR A 291 -13.05 -5.80 1.89
N LYS A 292 -13.03 -5.04 2.98
CA LYS A 292 -14.17 -4.19 3.32
C LYS A 292 -14.34 -3.13 2.24
N THR A 293 -15.49 -3.12 1.58
CA THR A 293 -15.91 -2.01 0.73
C THR A 293 -16.62 -0.98 1.58
N LEU A 294 -16.18 0.25 1.50
CA LEU A 294 -16.76 1.35 2.28
C LEU A 294 -18.07 1.87 1.67
N THR A 295 -18.30 1.57 0.39
CA THR A 295 -19.54 1.92 -0.33
C THR A 295 -20.79 1.21 0.18
N SER A 296 -20.66 0.06 0.85
CA SER A 296 -21.80 -0.63 1.46
C SER A 296 -22.22 -0.05 2.82
N ALA A 297 -21.47 0.90 3.34
CA ALA A 297 -21.71 1.53 4.62
C ALA A 297 -22.65 2.76 4.47
N ALA A 298 -23.84 2.54 3.94
CA ALA A 298 -24.86 3.60 3.80
C ALA A 298 -25.27 4.27 5.13
N SER A 299 -24.81 3.74 6.26
CA SER A 299 -25.04 4.26 7.59
C SER A 299 -23.89 5.13 8.15
N LEU A 300 -22.74 5.20 7.46
CA LEU A 300 -21.60 6.00 7.91
C LEU A 300 -21.75 7.45 7.45
N ASN A 301 -21.47 8.37 8.35
CA ASN A 301 -21.33 9.78 8.00
C ASN A 301 -19.97 10.05 7.32
N GLU A 302 -19.76 11.26 6.81
CA GLU A 302 -18.53 11.59 6.07
C GLU A 302 -17.28 11.56 6.97
N ALA A 303 -17.40 11.89 8.27
CA ALA A 303 -16.29 11.79 9.21
C ALA A 303 -15.84 10.32 9.38
N ASP A 304 -16.80 9.42 9.60
CA ASP A 304 -16.51 7.98 9.71
C ASP A 304 -15.89 7.43 8.41
N LEU A 305 -16.32 7.90 7.24
CA LEU A 305 -15.77 7.50 5.96
C LEU A 305 -14.31 7.98 5.79
N ARG A 306 -13.99 9.20 6.23
CA ARG A 306 -12.61 9.72 6.25
C ARG A 306 -11.73 8.89 7.18
N ASP A 307 -12.19 8.64 8.40
CA ASP A 307 -11.43 7.86 9.39
C ASP A 307 -11.26 6.40 8.98
N SER A 308 -12.20 5.84 8.25
CA SER A 308 -12.08 4.50 7.68
C SER A 308 -11.19 4.43 6.43
N GLY A 309 -10.64 5.56 5.97
CA GLY A 309 -9.71 5.64 4.87
C GLY A 309 -10.34 5.58 3.47
N LYS A 310 -11.61 5.98 3.29
CA LYS A 310 -12.26 5.96 1.97
C LYS A 310 -11.49 6.78 0.92
N TRP A 311 -10.91 7.88 1.32
CA TRP A 311 -10.25 8.84 0.43
C TRP A 311 -8.73 8.67 0.35
N GLU A 312 -8.19 7.59 0.96
CA GLU A 312 -6.76 7.31 0.95
C GLU A 312 -6.25 7.00 -0.45
N THR A 313 -5.18 7.67 -0.84
CA THR A 313 -4.50 7.47 -2.13
C THR A 313 -3.63 6.22 -2.18
N LEU A 314 -3.46 5.56 -1.03
CA LEU A 314 -2.73 4.31 -0.90
C LEU A 314 -3.44 3.38 0.07
N ARG A 315 -3.65 2.12 -0.34
CA ARG A 315 -4.28 1.07 0.47
C ARG A 315 -3.53 -0.23 0.36
N HIS A 316 -3.43 -0.93 1.48
CA HIS A 316 -2.82 -2.26 1.52
C HIS A 316 -3.70 -3.23 2.30
N HIS A 317 -3.93 -4.39 1.71
CA HIS A 317 -4.68 -5.49 2.30
C HIS A 317 -3.82 -6.75 2.32
N ARG A 318 -3.90 -7.51 3.40
CA ARG A 318 -3.29 -8.84 3.52
C ARG A 318 -4.32 -9.81 4.05
N VAL A 319 -4.53 -10.89 3.32
CA VAL A 319 -5.53 -11.92 3.63
C VAL A 319 -4.88 -13.29 3.50
N SER A 320 -5.25 -14.20 4.38
CA SER A 320 -4.88 -15.62 4.28
C SER A 320 -6.12 -16.43 3.96
N PHE A 321 -5.97 -17.41 3.08
CA PHE A 321 -7.02 -18.32 2.65
C PHE A 321 -6.63 -19.74 2.98
N ALA A 322 -7.56 -20.53 3.51
CA ALA A 322 -7.40 -21.96 3.61
C ALA A 322 -7.55 -22.66 2.23
N ALA A 323 -7.17 -23.91 2.15
CA ALA A 323 -7.36 -24.72 0.94
C ALA A 323 -8.83 -24.69 0.49
N GLY A 324 -9.05 -24.41 -0.79
CA GLY A 324 -10.38 -24.36 -1.40
C GLY A 324 -11.20 -23.08 -1.13
N GLU A 325 -10.69 -22.14 -0.33
CA GLU A 325 -11.38 -20.86 -0.07
C GLU A 325 -11.21 -19.83 -1.18
N ILE A 326 -10.39 -20.11 -2.18
CA ILE A 326 -10.15 -19.21 -3.30
C ILE A 326 -10.29 -19.97 -4.61
N ASN A 327 -11.10 -19.45 -5.52
CA ASN A 327 -11.32 -20.07 -6.82
C ASN A 327 -11.74 -19.02 -7.86
N ASP A 328 -10.94 -18.85 -8.90
CA ASP A 328 -11.15 -17.82 -9.94
C ASP A 328 -11.33 -16.43 -9.31
N ALA A 329 -10.41 -16.08 -8.41
CA ALA A 329 -10.44 -14.82 -7.67
C ALA A 329 -10.18 -13.63 -8.57
N ARG A 330 -10.76 -12.49 -8.21
CA ARG A 330 -10.61 -11.26 -8.98
C ARG A 330 -10.54 -10.03 -8.10
N LEU A 331 -9.93 -8.99 -8.65
CA LEU A 331 -9.94 -7.65 -8.12
C LEU A 331 -10.93 -6.82 -8.94
N GLU A 332 -11.75 -6.05 -8.26
CA GLU A 332 -12.61 -5.02 -8.86
C GLU A 332 -12.14 -3.67 -8.37
N LEU A 333 -11.87 -2.75 -9.31
CA LEU A 333 -11.49 -1.38 -9.03
C LEU A 333 -12.61 -0.45 -9.49
N ARG A 334 -13.02 0.48 -8.61
CA ARG A 334 -14.05 1.49 -8.89
C ARG A 334 -13.50 2.87 -8.63
N TYR A 335 -13.90 3.83 -9.48
CA TYR A 335 -13.56 5.21 -9.31
C TYR A 335 -14.76 6.00 -8.74
N PHE A 336 -14.53 6.72 -7.64
CA PHE A 336 -15.46 7.64 -7.01
C PHE A 336 -14.89 9.05 -7.03
N ALA A 337 -15.60 9.99 -7.69
CA ALA A 337 -15.31 11.41 -7.59
C ALA A 337 -16.01 11.99 -6.36
N ARG A 338 -15.36 12.92 -5.66
CA ARG A 338 -16.04 13.73 -4.65
C ARG A 338 -16.99 14.72 -5.30
N ARG A 339 -18.04 15.11 -4.57
CA ARG A 339 -19.07 16.03 -5.08
C ARG A 339 -18.47 17.36 -5.52
N ALA A 340 -17.59 17.95 -4.73
CA ALA A 340 -16.88 19.19 -5.10
C ALA A 340 -16.02 18.99 -6.35
N GLY A 341 -15.33 17.86 -6.45
CA GLY A 341 -14.54 17.50 -7.62
C GLY A 341 -15.35 17.03 -8.82
N ALA A 342 -16.62 16.63 -8.66
CA ALA A 342 -17.47 16.21 -9.77
C ALA A 342 -17.93 17.36 -10.65
N LEU A 343 -17.94 18.60 -10.13
CA LEU A 343 -18.43 19.75 -10.88
C LEU A 343 -17.37 20.31 -11.83
N ASP A 344 -16.12 20.50 -11.40
CA ASP A 344 -15.08 21.09 -12.26
C ASP A 344 -13.66 20.57 -12.04
N GLY A 345 -13.37 19.81 -10.99
CA GLY A 345 -12.00 19.47 -10.57
C GLY A 345 -11.63 17.98 -10.55
N SER A 346 -12.59 17.04 -10.57
CA SER A 346 -12.23 15.61 -10.61
C SER A 346 -11.70 15.24 -11.97
N PRO A 347 -10.54 14.54 -12.04
CA PRO A 347 -9.98 14.09 -13.30
C PRO A 347 -10.94 13.12 -13.99
N THR A 348 -10.94 13.16 -15.33
CA THR A 348 -11.70 12.20 -16.15
C THR A 348 -11.13 10.80 -16.02
N GLU A 349 -9.81 10.71 -15.84
CA GLU A 349 -9.06 9.46 -15.69
C GLU A 349 -8.04 9.58 -14.56
N VAL A 350 -7.82 8.49 -13.82
CA VAL A 350 -6.85 8.40 -12.74
C VAL A 350 -5.90 7.24 -13.01
N PRO A 351 -4.59 7.52 -13.22
CA PRO A 351 -3.57 6.48 -13.29
C PRO A 351 -3.39 5.81 -11.93
N PHE A 352 -3.18 4.50 -11.93
CA PHE A 352 -2.98 3.73 -10.70
C PHE A 352 -1.99 2.58 -10.89
N ALA A 353 -1.54 2.03 -9.77
CA ALA A 353 -0.80 0.78 -9.69
C ALA A 353 -1.47 -0.15 -8.67
N ILE A 354 -1.62 -1.42 -9.05
CA ILE A 354 -2.00 -2.49 -8.12
C ILE A 354 -0.86 -3.49 -8.09
N LEU A 355 -0.28 -3.69 -6.90
CA LEU A 355 0.74 -4.70 -6.66
C LEU A 355 0.14 -5.84 -5.84
N VAL A 356 0.26 -7.05 -6.36
CA VAL A 356 -0.25 -8.28 -5.75
C VAL A 356 0.90 -9.22 -5.46
N SER A 357 0.99 -9.71 -4.23
CA SER A 357 1.84 -10.85 -3.88
C SER A 357 0.99 -12.04 -3.50
N VAL A 358 1.31 -13.18 -4.06
CA VAL A 358 0.74 -14.47 -3.73
C VAL A 358 1.86 -15.34 -3.18
N SER A 359 1.70 -15.94 -2.00
CA SER A 359 2.67 -16.86 -1.43
C SER A 359 1.99 -18.07 -0.81
N ASP A 360 2.55 -19.26 -1.07
CA ASP A 360 2.16 -20.50 -0.44
C ASP A 360 3.42 -21.36 -0.19
N PRO A 361 3.92 -21.42 1.05
CA PRO A 361 5.16 -22.11 1.37
C PRO A 361 5.08 -23.65 1.21
N ASN A 362 3.90 -24.21 0.94
CA ASN A 362 3.69 -25.64 0.83
C ASN A 362 3.52 -26.12 -0.61
N THR A 363 3.78 -25.27 -1.62
CA THR A 363 3.71 -25.68 -3.03
C THR A 363 4.95 -26.46 -3.49
N GLY A 364 5.96 -26.60 -2.63
CA GLY A 364 7.19 -27.32 -2.99
C GLY A 364 8.02 -26.63 -4.07
N GLY A 365 7.89 -25.32 -4.22
CA GLY A 365 8.67 -24.52 -5.15
C GLY A 365 8.06 -24.41 -6.56
N THR A 366 6.79 -24.66 -6.75
CA THR A 366 6.14 -24.68 -8.08
C THR A 366 5.23 -23.48 -8.35
N LEU A 367 4.91 -22.68 -7.32
CA LEU A 367 3.90 -21.62 -7.42
C LEU A 367 4.17 -20.61 -8.52
N TYR A 368 5.42 -20.14 -8.63
CA TYR A 368 5.78 -19.17 -9.66
C TYR A 368 5.57 -19.71 -11.07
N ASP A 369 6.04 -20.94 -11.32
CA ASP A 369 5.94 -21.59 -12.63
C ASP A 369 4.48 -21.90 -13.00
N GLU A 370 3.67 -22.32 -12.03
CA GLU A 370 2.23 -22.56 -12.23
C GLU A 370 1.49 -21.27 -12.62
N ILE A 371 1.75 -20.16 -11.91
CA ILE A 371 1.17 -18.86 -12.23
C ILE A 371 1.63 -18.39 -13.62
N ALA A 372 2.91 -18.48 -13.92
CA ALA A 372 3.47 -18.07 -15.20
C ALA A 372 2.92 -18.90 -16.38
N ALA A 373 2.69 -20.19 -16.17
CA ALA A 373 2.12 -21.07 -17.18
C ALA A 373 0.61 -20.85 -17.39
N GLN A 374 -0.14 -20.61 -16.30
CA GLN A 374 -1.60 -20.46 -16.36
C GLN A 374 -2.03 -19.08 -16.88
N PHE A 375 -1.25 -18.04 -16.59
CA PHE A 375 -1.60 -16.66 -16.93
C PHE A 375 -0.70 -16.10 -18.04
N ALA A 376 -0.90 -16.56 -19.26
CA ALA A 376 -0.09 -16.19 -20.43
C ALA A 376 -0.04 -14.67 -20.75
N ALA A 377 -0.97 -13.88 -20.21
CA ALA A 377 -0.97 -12.42 -20.33
C ALA A 377 0.10 -11.75 -19.44
N LEU A 378 0.56 -12.43 -18.39
CA LEU A 378 1.62 -11.93 -17.53
C LEU A 378 2.97 -12.00 -18.27
N ARG A 379 3.76 -10.96 -18.12
CA ARG A 379 5.10 -10.88 -18.70
C ARG A 379 6.10 -10.64 -17.58
N PRO A 380 7.25 -11.35 -17.56
CA PRO A 380 8.31 -11.05 -16.61
C PRO A 380 8.73 -9.58 -16.72
N VAL A 381 8.80 -8.90 -15.59
CA VAL A 381 9.23 -7.50 -15.51
C VAL A 381 10.69 -7.37 -15.86
N GLN A 382 11.51 -8.31 -15.41
CA GLN A 382 12.90 -8.46 -15.82
C GLN A 382 12.98 -9.54 -16.90
N ARG A 383 13.55 -9.21 -18.05
CA ARG A 383 14.08 -10.25 -18.94
C ARG A 383 15.21 -10.92 -18.17
N VAL A 384 15.06 -12.20 -17.87
CA VAL A 384 16.12 -13.02 -17.31
C VAL A 384 17.26 -13.03 -18.35
N ALA A 385 18.16 -12.07 -18.26
CA ALA A 385 19.48 -12.25 -18.82
C ALA A 385 20.05 -13.43 -18.05
N GLY A 386 20.30 -14.54 -18.74
CA GLY A 386 20.57 -15.84 -18.14
C GLY A 386 21.54 -15.71 -16.96
N ARG A 387 21.11 -16.10 -15.77
CA ARG A 387 21.96 -16.17 -14.58
C ARG A 387 23.03 -17.22 -14.82
N VAL A 388 24.16 -16.80 -15.34
CA VAL A 388 25.39 -17.58 -15.24
C VAL A 388 25.84 -17.49 -13.78
N ARG A 389 25.47 -18.49 -12.96
CA ARG A 389 26.10 -18.68 -11.66
C ARG A 389 27.57 -19.05 -11.91
N LEU A 390 28.44 -18.05 -11.91
CA LEU A 390 29.86 -18.29 -11.79
C LEU A 390 30.11 -18.84 -10.37
N ARG A 391 30.11 -20.15 -10.23
CA ARG A 391 30.73 -20.79 -9.07
C ARG A 391 32.23 -20.47 -9.14
N SER A 392 32.69 -19.49 -8.39
CA SER A 392 34.11 -19.33 -8.10
C SER A 392 34.50 -20.50 -7.20
N SER A 393 35.09 -21.55 -7.77
CA SER A 393 35.85 -22.53 -7.03
C SER A 393 37.12 -21.84 -6.54
N ARG A 394 37.11 -21.25 -5.36
CA ARG A 394 38.31 -20.97 -4.62
C ARG A 394 38.93 -22.32 -4.23
N GLN A 395 39.80 -22.88 -5.04
CA GLN A 395 40.74 -23.83 -4.58
C GLN A 395 41.75 -23.10 -3.69
N ASN A 396 41.82 -23.53 -2.43
CA ASN A 396 42.87 -23.18 -1.51
C ASN A 396 44.20 -23.68 -2.10
N ALA A 397 45.13 -22.78 -2.39
CA ALA A 397 46.53 -23.06 -2.53
C ALA A 397 47.27 -22.12 -1.59
N TRP A 398 47.57 -22.62 -0.42
CA TRP A 398 48.67 -22.15 0.41
C TRP A 398 49.63 -23.31 0.57
N HIS A 399 50.78 -23.16 -0.04
CA HIS A 399 52.06 -23.72 0.38
C HIS A 399 52.99 -22.57 0.66
#